data_b084211b46de0c8c3e9985a7865d6241
#
_entry.id   b084211b46de0c8c3e9985a7865d6241
#
_cell.length_a   1.000
_cell.length_b   1.000
_cell.length_c   1.000
_cell.angle_alpha   90.00
_cell.angle_beta   90.00
_cell.angle_gamma   90.00
#
_symmetry.space_group_name_H-M   'P 1'
#
loop_
_entity.id
_entity.type
_entity.pdbx_description
1 polymer ?
#
loop_
_entity_poly.entity_id
_entity_poly.type
_entity_poly.pdbx_seq_one_letter_code
_entity_poly.pdbx_strand_id
1 'polypeptide(L)'
;MGEKREIVCRYVGKGLNVSNAITIAGIKRSSYYYRPNGKPKGKKPSTHTFKHGIGMVANDAVVEEILNLITPEYNDYGYKVSAELLKRQGYLINHKKVKRLMKENNLLHPQTIKPEPLNRVFIRYTVPPLDGPFKTIEADIKYINIHEQDRNAFLITFLCTFCRYAPVWSMDYTMPAKVIKNLVMDLKSHPVVRENLDQNTIIMIRTDNGPQFIARILASALDELGLKHEFINPGTPQQNAHIESFHSTVTRLVCSRNVFRDLEHARQIFSEFYFAYNNTRVMKALLYYPPKQFLELWKSGIIGIKKDKRNKEIFFFREKPHPFAGIGSSLEDFLVVNKNSNFEIPVLIP
;
A
#
# COMPACT_ATOMS: atom_id res chain seq x y z
N MET A 1 -31.05 -24.36 -0.27
CA MET A 1 -31.03 -25.44 -1.27
C MET A 1 -31.91 -26.65 -0.85
N GLY A 2 -31.91 -27.06 0.42
CA GLY A 2 -32.80 -28.14 0.93
C GLY A 2 -34.29 -27.87 0.69
N GLU A 3 -34.78 -26.75 1.21
CA GLU A 3 -36.19 -26.34 1.11
C GLU A 3 -36.73 -26.32 -0.35
N LYS A 4 -35.98 -25.76 -1.28
CA LYS A 4 -36.39 -25.73 -2.68
C LYS A 4 -36.49 -27.12 -3.30
N ARG A 5 -35.65 -28.06 -2.90
CA ARG A 5 -35.72 -29.45 -3.34
C ARG A 5 -36.94 -30.13 -2.77
N GLU A 6 -37.26 -29.92 -1.51
CA GLU A 6 -38.47 -30.46 -0.86
C GLU A 6 -39.75 -29.97 -1.54
N ILE A 7 -39.79 -28.68 -1.90
CA ILE A 7 -40.89 -28.09 -2.67
C ILE A 7 -41.04 -28.81 -4.01
N VAL A 8 -39.94 -28.98 -4.77
CA VAL A 8 -40.00 -29.72 -6.05
C VAL A 8 -40.50 -31.16 -5.83
N CYS A 9 -39.96 -31.88 -4.87
CA CYS A 9 -40.39 -33.25 -4.57
C CYS A 9 -41.89 -33.32 -4.23
N ARG A 10 -42.39 -32.37 -3.42
CA ARG A 10 -43.83 -32.28 -3.05
C ARG A 10 -44.72 -32.12 -4.25
N TYR A 11 -44.38 -31.21 -5.19
CA TYR A 11 -45.22 -30.95 -6.35
C TYR A 11 -45.08 -32.02 -7.43
N VAL A 12 -43.93 -32.63 -7.56
CA VAL A 12 -43.75 -33.82 -8.41
C VAL A 12 -44.61 -35.00 -7.91
N GLY A 13 -44.65 -35.21 -6.57
CA GLY A 13 -45.52 -36.20 -5.96
C GLY A 13 -47.05 -35.94 -6.18
N LYS A 14 -47.42 -34.71 -6.51
CA LYS A 14 -48.79 -34.29 -6.90
C LYS A 14 -49.03 -34.35 -8.41
N GLY A 15 -48.10 -34.92 -9.21
CA GLY A 15 -48.25 -35.13 -10.64
C GLY A 15 -47.64 -34.04 -11.53
N LEU A 16 -46.96 -33.03 -10.95
CA LEU A 16 -46.28 -32.02 -11.78
C LEU A 16 -45.03 -32.60 -12.44
N ASN A 17 -44.82 -32.29 -13.72
CA ASN A 17 -43.60 -32.71 -14.41
C ASN A 17 -42.35 -32.12 -13.73
N VAL A 18 -41.32 -32.96 -13.53
CA VAL A 18 -40.08 -32.57 -12.84
C VAL A 18 -39.41 -31.34 -13.45
N SER A 19 -39.37 -31.24 -14.80
CA SER A 19 -38.76 -30.10 -15.48
C SER A 19 -39.49 -28.79 -15.16
N ASN A 20 -40.81 -28.82 -15.14
CA ASN A 20 -41.64 -27.65 -14.81
C ASN A 20 -41.48 -27.28 -13.32
N ALA A 21 -41.49 -28.27 -12.44
CA ALA A 21 -41.31 -28.05 -11.01
C ALA A 21 -39.94 -27.43 -10.67
N ILE A 22 -38.87 -27.88 -11.33
CA ILE A 22 -37.51 -27.33 -11.20
C ILE A 22 -37.45 -25.87 -11.68
N THR A 23 -38.06 -25.57 -12.84
CA THR A 23 -38.12 -24.23 -13.42
C THR A 23 -38.85 -23.26 -12.50
N ILE A 24 -40.03 -23.66 -12.02
CA ILE A 24 -40.84 -22.85 -11.09
C ILE A 24 -40.10 -22.58 -9.77
N ALA A 25 -39.42 -23.60 -9.23
CA ALA A 25 -38.65 -23.47 -8.00
C ALA A 25 -37.32 -22.68 -8.18
N GLY A 26 -36.97 -22.32 -9.42
CA GLY A 26 -35.72 -21.61 -9.73
C GLY A 26 -34.48 -22.41 -9.32
N ILE A 27 -34.45 -23.73 -9.60
CA ILE A 27 -33.32 -24.62 -9.34
C ILE A 27 -32.73 -25.06 -10.68
N LYS A 28 -31.39 -25.02 -10.80
CA LYS A 28 -30.72 -25.61 -11.97
C LYS A 28 -30.91 -27.15 -11.95
N ARG A 29 -31.20 -27.74 -13.11
CA ARG A 29 -31.41 -29.21 -13.28
C ARG A 29 -30.24 -30.01 -12.69
N SER A 30 -28.99 -29.59 -12.94
CA SER A 30 -27.80 -30.21 -12.37
C SER A 30 -27.77 -30.18 -10.84
N SER A 31 -28.26 -29.10 -10.22
CA SER A 31 -28.33 -28.97 -8.76
C SER A 31 -29.43 -29.85 -8.13
N TYR A 32 -30.56 -30.07 -8.83
CA TYR A 32 -31.63 -30.93 -8.39
C TYR A 32 -31.22 -32.41 -8.34
N TYR A 33 -30.56 -32.90 -9.41
CA TYR A 33 -30.11 -34.30 -9.49
C TYR A 33 -28.77 -34.55 -8.78
N TYR A 34 -28.09 -33.52 -8.34
CA TYR A 34 -26.82 -33.70 -7.63
C TYR A 34 -27.04 -34.46 -6.32
N ARG A 35 -26.36 -35.58 -6.17
CA ARG A 35 -26.27 -36.35 -4.91
C ARG A 35 -24.84 -36.26 -4.39
N PRO A 36 -24.59 -35.70 -3.19
CA PRO A 36 -23.26 -35.71 -2.60
C PRO A 36 -22.85 -37.16 -2.35
N ASN A 37 -21.70 -37.53 -2.86
CA ASN A 37 -21.14 -38.89 -2.70
C ASN A 37 -20.30 -39.05 -1.41
N GLY A 38 -20.38 -38.10 -0.48
CA GLY A 38 -19.65 -38.10 0.78
C GLY A 38 -18.14 -37.87 0.64
N LYS A 39 -17.58 -37.88 -0.57
CA LYS A 39 -16.15 -37.62 -0.79
C LYS A 39 -15.88 -36.12 -0.79
N PRO A 40 -14.81 -35.65 -0.12
CA PRO A 40 -14.42 -34.25 -0.17
C PRO A 40 -14.11 -33.85 -1.61
N LYS A 41 -14.70 -32.70 -2.05
CA LYS A 41 -14.48 -32.17 -3.40
C LYS A 41 -13.10 -31.54 -3.51
N GLY A 42 -12.39 -31.86 -4.58
CA GLY A 42 -11.14 -31.23 -4.97
C GLY A 42 -9.87 -32.03 -4.59
N LYS A 43 -8.74 -31.53 -5.00
CA LYS A 43 -7.44 -32.11 -4.67
C LYS A 43 -7.12 -31.85 -3.19
N LYS A 44 -6.55 -32.83 -2.50
CA LYS A 44 -6.01 -32.63 -1.14
C LYS A 44 -5.02 -31.45 -1.16
N PRO A 45 -5.06 -30.57 -0.17
CA PRO A 45 -4.07 -29.50 -0.06
C PRO A 45 -2.66 -30.07 0.00
N SER A 46 -1.71 -29.45 -0.69
CA SER A 46 -0.31 -29.85 -0.62
C SER A 46 0.27 -29.57 0.76
N THR A 47 1.10 -30.47 1.27
CA THR A 47 1.81 -30.37 2.55
C THR A 47 3.20 -29.77 2.42
N HIS A 48 3.72 -29.63 1.20
CA HIS A 48 5.05 -29.11 0.90
C HIS A 48 5.01 -28.03 -0.17
N THR A 49 6.04 -27.20 -0.21
CA THR A 49 6.26 -26.11 -1.18
C THR A 49 7.66 -26.22 -1.74
N PHE A 50 7.83 -26.04 -3.03
CA PHE A 50 9.17 -26.01 -3.64
C PHE A 50 9.84 -24.65 -3.38
N LYS A 51 11.12 -24.69 -2.96
CA LYS A 51 12.00 -23.51 -2.85
C LYS A 51 13.23 -23.71 -3.74
N HIS A 52 13.52 -22.75 -4.61
CA HIS A 52 14.70 -22.80 -5.46
C HIS A 52 15.97 -22.92 -4.62
N GLY A 53 16.92 -23.78 -5.06
CA GLY A 53 18.17 -24.03 -4.36
C GLY A 53 18.09 -25.01 -3.18
N ILE A 54 16.87 -25.33 -2.66
CA ILE A 54 16.69 -26.20 -1.50
C ILE A 54 15.83 -27.43 -1.83
N GLY A 55 14.83 -27.27 -2.73
CA GLY A 55 13.89 -28.36 -3.07
C GLY A 55 12.56 -28.25 -2.33
N MET A 56 11.97 -29.39 -1.96
CA MET A 56 10.66 -29.45 -1.28
C MET A 56 10.81 -29.18 0.21
N VAL A 57 10.19 -28.11 0.70
CA VAL A 57 10.13 -27.74 2.13
C VAL A 57 8.73 -27.96 2.69
N ALA A 58 8.63 -28.34 3.95
CA ALA A 58 7.35 -28.51 4.64
C ALA A 58 6.60 -27.18 4.77
N ASN A 59 5.26 -27.23 4.86
CA ASN A 59 4.48 -26.02 5.04
C ASN A 59 4.78 -25.29 6.34
N ASP A 60 5.22 -25.99 7.40
CA ASP A 60 5.58 -25.38 8.68
C ASP A 60 6.78 -24.42 8.54
N ALA A 61 7.79 -24.78 7.75
CA ALA A 61 8.90 -23.90 7.42
C ALA A 61 8.43 -22.69 6.60
N VAL A 62 7.41 -22.84 5.75
CA VAL A 62 6.80 -21.70 5.03
C VAL A 62 6.04 -20.78 5.99
N VAL A 63 5.39 -21.33 7.01
CA VAL A 63 4.69 -20.56 8.06
C VAL A 63 5.69 -19.76 8.90
N GLU A 64 6.82 -20.35 9.25
CA GLU A 64 7.90 -19.66 9.96
C GLU A 64 8.43 -18.47 9.15
N GLU A 65 8.65 -18.65 7.84
CA GLU A 65 9.02 -17.53 6.98
C GLU A 65 7.93 -16.46 6.87
N ILE A 66 6.66 -16.83 6.84
CA ILE A 66 5.55 -15.86 6.89
C ILE A 66 5.61 -15.07 8.21
N LEU A 67 5.85 -15.73 9.34
CA LEU A 67 6.02 -15.06 10.63
C LEU A 67 7.19 -14.06 10.59
N ASN A 68 8.35 -14.46 10.08
CA ASN A 68 9.50 -13.58 9.92
C ASN A 68 9.19 -12.33 9.07
N LEU A 69 8.30 -12.45 8.08
CA LEU A 69 7.88 -11.32 7.25
C LEU A 69 6.90 -10.36 7.95
N ILE A 70 6.03 -10.87 8.83
CA ILE A 70 4.95 -10.06 9.44
C ILE A 70 5.26 -9.59 10.86
N THR A 71 6.25 -10.21 11.53
CA THR A 71 6.63 -9.89 12.93
C THR A 71 7.33 -8.51 13.08
N PRO A 72 8.16 -8.02 12.13
CA PRO A 72 8.78 -6.71 12.29
C PRO A 72 7.74 -5.62 12.55
N GLU A 73 8.09 -4.67 13.41
CA GLU A 73 7.15 -3.75 14.07
C GLU A 73 6.20 -3.00 13.12
N TYR A 74 6.72 -2.55 11.98
CA TYR A 74 5.92 -1.78 11.01
C TYR A 74 5.42 -2.63 9.84
N ASN A 75 5.47 -3.96 9.96
CA ASN A 75 4.94 -4.90 8.99
C ASN A 75 3.58 -5.45 9.44
N ASP A 76 2.61 -5.40 8.54
CA ASP A 76 1.27 -5.98 8.72
C ASP A 76 0.81 -6.60 7.41
N TYR A 77 1.72 -7.34 6.79
CA TYR A 77 1.51 -7.85 5.45
C TYR A 77 0.41 -8.92 5.41
N GLY A 78 -0.64 -8.64 4.64
CA GLY A 78 -1.65 -9.64 4.32
C GLY A 78 -1.14 -10.67 3.31
N TYR A 79 -1.85 -11.78 3.18
CA TYR A 79 -1.45 -12.96 2.38
C TYR A 79 -0.98 -12.67 0.94
N LYS A 80 -1.44 -11.57 0.30
CA LYS A 80 -1.01 -11.22 -1.06
C LYS A 80 0.40 -10.65 -1.09
N VAL A 81 0.73 -9.80 -0.11
CA VAL A 81 2.08 -9.23 0.02
C VAL A 81 3.04 -10.33 0.46
N SER A 82 2.70 -11.09 1.49
CA SER A 82 3.53 -12.22 1.96
C SER A 82 3.81 -13.24 0.84
N ALA A 83 2.82 -13.52 -0.02
CA ALA A 83 3.04 -14.42 -1.15
C ALA A 83 4.04 -13.86 -2.18
N GLU A 84 4.04 -12.57 -2.41
CA GLU A 84 5.00 -11.95 -3.32
C GLU A 84 6.41 -11.91 -2.75
N LEU A 85 6.53 -11.64 -1.45
CA LEU A 85 7.82 -11.68 -0.75
C LEU A 85 8.41 -13.10 -0.72
N LEU A 86 7.59 -14.11 -0.44
CA LEU A 86 8.02 -15.51 -0.49
C LEU A 86 8.51 -15.93 -1.89
N LYS A 87 7.86 -15.45 -2.95
CA LYS A 87 8.33 -15.73 -4.31
C LYS A 87 9.70 -15.12 -4.57
N ARG A 88 9.97 -13.91 -4.07
CA ARG A 88 11.30 -13.28 -4.15
C ARG A 88 12.36 -14.05 -3.37
N GLN A 89 11.98 -14.74 -2.29
CA GLN A 89 12.85 -15.65 -1.55
C GLN A 89 12.98 -17.04 -2.21
N GLY A 90 12.46 -17.21 -3.44
CA GLY A 90 12.59 -18.43 -4.23
C GLY A 90 11.49 -19.47 -4.03
N TYR A 91 10.41 -19.17 -3.29
CA TYR A 91 9.31 -20.13 -3.13
C TYR A 91 8.38 -20.15 -4.35
N LEU A 92 8.12 -21.33 -4.89
CA LEU A 92 7.06 -21.58 -5.87
C LEU A 92 5.72 -21.67 -5.15
N ILE A 93 5.12 -20.54 -4.84
CA ILE A 93 3.90 -20.46 -4.05
C ILE A 93 2.89 -19.47 -4.65
N ASN A 94 1.59 -19.77 -4.51
CA ASN A 94 0.55 -18.83 -4.89
C ASN A 94 -0.14 -18.24 -3.65
N HIS A 95 -0.76 -17.08 -3.82
CA HIS A 95 -1.44 -16.36 -2.73
C HIS A 95 -2.61 -17.16 -2.10
N LYS A 96 -3.23 -18.12 -2.80
CA LYS A 96 -4.29 -18.96 -2.25
C LYS A 96 -3.73 -19.93 -1.20
N LYS A 97 -2.55 -20.50 -1.46
CA LYS A 97 -1.84 -21.35 -0.49
C LYS A 97 -1.40 -20.55 0.73
N VAL A 98 -0.79 -19.37 0.52
CA VAL A 98 -0.40 -18.49 1.63
C VAL A 98 -1.62 -18.08 2.47
N LYS A 99 -2.75 -17.70 1.81
CA LYS A 99 -4.00 -17.40 2.54
C LYS A 99 -4.46 -18.58 3.41
N ARG A 100 -4.36 -19.82 2.89
CA ARG A 100 -4.72 -21.02 3.64
C ARG A 100 -3.82 -21.21 4.85
N LEU A 101 -2.49 -21.19 4.66
CA LEU A 101 -1.52 -21.33 5.74
C LEU A 101 -1.68 -20.26 6.82
N MET A 102 -1.85 -19.01 6.43
CA MET A 102 -2.11 -17.92 7.38
C MET A 102 -3.43 -18.09 8.12
N LYS A 103 -4.48 -18.62 7.47
CA LYS A 103 -5.76 -18.91 8.11
C LYS A 103 -5.64 -20.04 9.14
N GLU A 104 -4.98 -21.15 8.76
CA GLU A 104 -4.77 -22.32 9.61
C GLU A 104 -3.96 -21.97 10.87
N ASN A 105 -3.10 -20.94 10.81
CA ASN A 105 -2.25 -20.48 11.92
C ASN A 105 -2.72 -19.17 12.57
N ASN A 106 -3.96 -18.72 12.31
CA ASN A 106 -4.55 -17.49 12.88
C ASN A 106 -3.75 -16.21 12.60
N LEU A 107 -3.06 -16.14 11.46
CA LEU A 107 -2.21 -15.01 11.04
C LEU A 107 -2.95 -14.03 10.10
N LEU A 108 -4.22 -14.24 9.81
CA LEU A 108 -5.01 -13.31 9.01
C LEU A 108 -5.55 -12.17 9.87
N HIS A 109 -5.45 -10.95 9.37
CA HIS A 109 -6.12 -9.82 10.00
C HIS A 109 -7.64 -10.02 10.00
N PRO A 110 -8.34 -9.55 11.06
CA PRO A 110 -9.80 -9.49 11.07
C PRO A 110 -10.32 -8.77 9.83
N GLN A 111 -11.34 -9.31 9.20
CA GLN A 111 -11.98 -8.61 8.08
C GLN A 111 -12.80 -7.43 8.64
N THR A 112 -12.43 -6.23 8.28
CA THR A 112 -13.29 -5.06 8.50
C THR A 112 -14.52 -5.20 7.60
N ILE A 113 -15.70 -5.33 8.19
CA ILE A 113 -16.96 -5.31 7.46
C ILE A 113 -17.12 -3.89 6.93
N LYS A 114 -16.93 -3.71 5.63
CA LYS A 114 -17.23 -2.44 4.99
C LYS A 114 -18.76 -2.29 4.93
N PRO A 115 -19.32 -1.16 5.37
CA PRO A 115 -20.73 -0.90 5.13
C PRO A 115 -21.02 -0.97 3.64
N GLU A 116 -22.23 -1.41 3.27
CA GLU A 116 -22.64 -1.44 1.86
C GLU A 116 -22.47 -0.03 1.26
N PRO A 117 -21.87 0.07 0.06
CA PRO A 117 -21.68 1.36 -0.57
C PRO A 117 -23.06 1.96 -0.88
N LEU A 118 -23.36 3.09 -0.26
CA LEU A 118 -24.50 3.91 -0.66
C LEU A 118 -24.34 4.27 -2.14
N ASN A 119 -25.39 4.16 -2.93
CA ASN A 119 -25.42 4.64 -4.32
C ASN A 119 -25.23 6.16 -4.33
N ARG A 120 -23.97 6.60 -4.36
CA ARG A 120 -23.60 8.01 -4.46
C ARG A 120 -23.18 8.32 -5.88
N VAL A 121 -23.71 9.38 -6.44
CA VAL A 121 -23.17 9.99 -7.66
C VAL A 121 -21.84 10.64 -7.28
N PHE A 122 -20.73 10.00 -7.64
CA PHE A 122 -19.41 10.56 -7.38
C PHE A 122 -19.07 11.59 -8.44
N ILE A 123 -18.70 12.79 -8.00
CA ILE A 123 -17.98 13.74 -8.84
C ILE A 123 -16.63 13.10 -9.18
N ARG A 124 -16.22 13.10 -10.44
CA ARG A 124 -14.93 12.56 -10.86
C ARG A 124 -13.82 13.43 -10.27
N TYR A 125 -13.15 12.92 -9.26
CA TYR A 125 -11.98 13.59 -8.68
C TYR A 125 -10.80 13.45 -9.64
N THR A 126 -10.10 14.55 -9.84
CA THR A 126 -8.83 14.53 -10.60
C THR A 126 -7.77 13.94 -9.67
N VAL A 127 -7.52 12.64 -9.80
CA VAL A 127 -6.35 12.02 -9.19
C VAL A 127 -5.12 12.57 -9.91
N PRO A 128 -4.05 13.01 -9.19
CA PRO A 128 -2.83 13.46 -9.84
C PRO A 128 -2.33 12.41 -10.85
N PRO A 129 -1.93 12.82 -12.06
CA PRO A 129 -1.40 11.89 -13.05
C PRO A 129 -0.11 11.23 -12.55
N LEU A 130 0.18 10.02 -13.04
CA LEU A 130 1.45 9.34 -12.78
C LEU A 130 2.53 9.87 -13.74
N ASP A 131 2.87 11.15 -13.63
CA ASP A 131 3.74 11.86 -14.58
C ASP A 131 5.21 11.94 -14.13
N GLY A 132 5.51 11.56 -12.89
CA GLY A 132 6.88 11.47 -12.38
C GLY A 132 6.99 11.70 -10.88
N PRO A 133 8.13 11.32 -10.27
CA PRO A 133 8.36 11.51 -8.85
C PRO A 133 8.45 13.00 -8.49
N PHE A 134 7.84 13.36 -7.35
CA PHE A 134 7.82 14.69 -6.75
C PHE A 134 7.22 15.82 -7.60
N LYS A 135 6.49 15.52 -8.67
CA LYS A 135 5.72 16.54 -9.40
C LYS A 135 4.48 17.00 -8.65
N THR A 136 3.83 16.09 -7.93
CA THR A 136 2.76 16.43 -6.99
C THR A 136 3.09 15.86 -5.63
N ILE A 137 3.04 16.71 -4.61
CA ILE A 137 3.32 16.39 -3.22
C ILE A 137 2.11 16.81 -2.41
N GLU A 138 1.47 15.86 -1.73
CA GLU A 138 0.40 16.14 -0.79
C GLU A 138 0.99 16.45 0.58
N ALA A 139 0.49 17.50 1.26
CA ALA A 139 0.86 17.81 2.63
C ALA A 139 -0.38 17.98 3.49
N ASP A 140 -0.35 17.41 4.69
CA ASP A 140 -1.46 17.44 5.64
C ASP A 140 -0.96 17.31 7.08
N ILE A 141 -1.78 17.80 8.02
CA ILE A 141 -1.50 17.82 9.45
C ILE A 141 -2.42 16.84 10.17
N LYS A 142 -1.84 15.85 10.83
CA LYS A 142 -2.55 14.91 11.68
C LYS A 142 -2.37 15.23 13.15
N TYR A 143 -3.46 15.16 13.93
CA TYR A 143 -3.41 15.27 15.39
C TYR A 143 -3.00 13.92 15.98
N ILE A 144 -2.01 13.96 16.89
CA ILE A 144 -1.48 12.81 17.62
C ILE A 144 -1.66 13.07 19.11
N ASN A 145 -2.42 12.25 19.80
CA ASN A 145 -2.62 12.36 21.23
C ASN A 145 -1.36 11.91 21.99
N ILE A 146 -0.86 12.77 22.88
CA ILE A 146 0.23 12.46 23.82
C ILE A 146 -0.44 12.09 25.15
N HIS A 147 -0.55 10.79 25.41
CA HIS A 147 -1.43 10.21 26.42
C HIS A 147 -1.13 10.69 27.84
N GLU A 148 0.14 10.67 28.26
CA GLU A 148 0.51 11.05 29.63
C GLU A 148 0.43 12.57 29.89
N GLN A 149 0.34 13.38 28.84
CA GLN A 149 0.22 14.83 28.92
C GLN A 149 -1.19 15.34 28.58
N ASP A 150 -2.11 14.43 28.24
CA ASP A 150 -3.48 14.72 27.80
C ASP A 150 -3.55 15.88 26.79
N ARG A 151 -2.62 15.87 25.84
CA ARG A 151 -2.45 16.95 24.87
C ARG A 151 -2.20 16.40 23.49
N ASN A 152 -2.73 17.08 22.46
CA ASN A 152 -2.45 16.73 21.07
C ASN A 152 -1.18 17.43 20.56
N ALA A 153 -0.35 16.69 19.87
CA ALA A 153 0.69 17.21 19.01
C ALA A 153 0.24 17.23 17.55
N PHE A 154 0.81 18.09 16.74
CA PHE A 154 0.58 18.21 15.31
C PHE A 154 1.70 17.47 14.57
N LEU A 155 1.34 16.51 13.75
CA LEU A 155 2.24 15.82 12.84
C LEU A 155 1.98 16.30 11.43
N ILE A 156 2.90 17.05 10.83
CA ILE A 156 2.85 17.40 9.42
C ILE A 156 3.70 16.43 8.60
N THR A 157 3.19 16.01 7.46
CA THR A 157 3.88 15.13 6.51
C THR A 157 3.77 15.69 5.10
N PHE A 158 4.85 15.65 4.36
CA PHE A 158 4.87 15.84 2.90
C PHE A 158 5.03 14.48 2.23
N LEU A 159 4.14 14.11 1.33
CA LEU A 159 4.09 12.80 0.68
C LEU A 159 4.08 12.94 -0.83
N CYS A 160 5.07 12.38 -1.51
CA CYS A 160 5.07 12.27 -2.97
C CYS A 160 3.92 11.37 -3.44
N THR A 161 3.02 11.89 -4.28
CA THR A 161 1.87 11.11 -4.79
C THR A 161 2.28 10.00 -5.75
N PHE A 162 3.42 10.12 -6.40
CA PHE A 162 3.95 9.15 -7.35
C PHE A 162 4.59 7.94 -6.66
N CYS A 163 5.67 8.17 -5.91
CA CYS A 163 6.46 7.10 -5.28
C CYS A 163 6.12 6.85 -3.80
N ARG A 164 5.13 7.56 -3.24
CA ARG A 164 4.73 7.45 -1.81
C ARG A 164 5.85 7.72 -0.82
N TYR A 165 6.96 8.30 -1.26
CA TYR A 165 8.07 8.67 -0.40
C TYR A 165 7.69 9.90 0.44
N ALA A 166 7.95 9.85 1.74
CA ALA A 166 7.74 10.95 2.67
C ALA A 166 9.10 11.61 2.99
N PRO A 167 9.52 12.63 2.23
CA PRO A 167 10.86 13.21 2.34
C PRO A 167 11.06 14.05 3.60
N VAL A 168 10.02 14.75 4.03
CA VAL A 168 10.07 15.65 5.18
C VAL A 168 8.81 15.52 6.02
N TRP A 169 8.99 15.59 7.32
CA TRP A 169 7.92 15.60 8.32
C TRP A 169 8.40 16.36 9.56
N SER A 170 7.46 16.79 10.38
CA SER A 170 7.75 17.39 11.69
C SER A 170 6.60 17.14 12.65
N MET A 171 6.90 17.12 13.94
CA MET A 171 5.94 16.94 15.00
C MET A 171 6.22 17.92 16.14
N ASP A 172 5.20 18.68 16.56
CA ASP A 172 5.31 19.60 17.68
C ASP A 172 3.93 19.87 18.29
N TYR A 173 3.88 20.48 19.49
CA TYR A 173 2.65 20.94 20.13
C TYR A 173 2.01 22.14 19.43
N THR A 174 2.75 22.82 18.55
CA THR A 174 2.25 23.89 17.71
C THR A 174 2.79 23.72 16.28
N MET A 175 2.00 24.13 15.29
CA MET A 175 2.41 24.02 13.88
C MET A 175 2.18 25.35 13.17
N PRO A 176 2.97 26.41 13.52
CA PRO A 176 2.85 27.68 12.82
C PRO A 176 3.37 27.58 11.38
N ALA A 177 2.87 28.45 10.50
CA ALA A 177 3.27 28.50 9.10
C ALA A 177 4.79 28.63 8.87
N LYS A 178 5.53 29.21 9.84
CA LYS A 178 7.01 29.30 9.81
C LYS A 178 7.67 27.92 9.84
N VAL A 179 7.12 26.96 10.60
CA VAL A 179 7.64 25.57 10.63
C VAL A 179 7.43 24.92 9.27
N ILE A 180 6.23 25.10 8.69
CA ILE A 180 5.90 24.57 7.36
C ILE A 180 6.81 25.19 6.30
N LYS A 181 7.08 26.49 6.37
CA LYS A 181 8.06 27.16 5.49
C LYS A 181 9.44 26.49 5.55
N ASN A 182 9.96 26.19 6.74
CA ASN A 182 11.26 25.54 6.89
C ASN A 182 11.23 24.12 6.26
N LEU A 183 10.18 23.35 6.48
CA LEU A 183 10.03 22.02 5.87
C LEU A 183 9.97 22.08 4.33
N VAL A 184 9.36 23.13 3.76
CA VAL A 184 9.38 23.35 2.29
C VAL A 184 10.78 23.67 1.80
N MET A 185 11.59 24.40 2.58
CA MET A 185 13.00 24.64 2.26
C MET A 185 13.82 23.34 2.33
N ASP A 186 13.59 22.50 3.33
CA ASP A 186 14.20 21.18 3.45
C ASP A 186 13.78 20.28 2.29
N LEU A 187 12.51 20.32 1.90
CA LEU A 187 11.99 19.60 0.75
C LEU A 187 12.71 20.00 -0.55
N LYS A 188 12.95 21.29 -0.78
CA LYS A 188 13.73 21.78 -1.94
C LYS A 188 15.13 21.19 -1.99
N SER A 189 15.74 20.92 -0.83
CA SER A 189 17.07 20.34 -0.73
C SER A 189 17.10 18.85 -1.13
N HIS A 190 15.96 18.18 -1.23
CA HIS A 190 15.88 16.80 -1.67
C HIS A 190 16.37 16.66 -3.13
N PRO A 191 17.31 15.73 -3.44
CA PRO A 191 17.96 15.65 -4.75
C PRO A 191 17.01 15.61 -5.96
N VAL A 192 15.92 14.83 -5.86
CA VAL A 192 14.93 14.71 -6.96
C VAL A 192 14.10 15.97 -7.11
N VAL A 193 13.78 16.66 -6.02
CA VAL A 193 13.05 17.93 -6.07
C VAL A 193 13.92 19.01 -6.72
N ARG A 194 15.20 19.06 -6.35
CA ARG A 194 16.18 19.97 -6.97
C ARG A 194 16.32 19.70 -8.47
N GLU A 195 16.53 18.42 -8.84
CA GLU A 195 16.64 18.00 -10.24
C GLU A 195 15.39 18.42 -11.06
N ASN A 196 14.19 18.24 -10.52
CA ASN A 196 12.96 18.68 -11.16
C ASN A 196 12.89 20.19 -11.34
N LEU A 197 13.32 20.98 -10.35
CA LEU A 197 13.36 22.44 -10.44
C LEU A 197 14.39 22.91 -11.45
N ASP A 198 15.57 22.31 -11.50
CA ASP A 198 16.64 22.61 -12.47
C ASP A 198 16.19 22.32 -13.91
N GLN A 199 15.31 21.34 -14.09
CA GLN A 199 14.66 21.01 -15.37
C GLN A 199 13.42 21.85 -15.66
N ASN A 200 13.14 22.91 -14.89
CA ASN A 200 11.92 23.74 -14.99
C ASN A 200 10.62 22.92 -14.89
N THR A 201 10.64 21.78 -14.22
CA THR A 201 9.44 20.98 -13.97
C THR A 201 8.58 21.65 -12.91
N ILE A 202 7.30 21.87 -13.21
CA ILE A 202 6.35 22.41 -12.24
C ILE A 202 6.13 21.39 -11.13
N ILE A 203 6.44 21.78 -9.89
CA ILE A 203 6.18 21.00 -8.68
C ILE A 203 4.97 21.59 -7.96
N MET A 204 3.96 20.76 -7.73
CA MET A 204 2.71 21.15 -7.08
C MET A 204 2.71 20.66 -5.63
N ILE A 205 2.53 21.58 -4.68
CA ILE A 205 2.26 21.26 -3.28
C ILE A 205 0.74 21.35 -3.07
N ARG A 206 0.10 20.23 -2.78
CA ARG A 206 -1.34 20.12 -2.55
C ARG A 206 -1.62 20.04 -1.05
N THR A 207 -2.50 20.92 -0.56
CA THR A 207 -2.89 20.98 0.86
C THR A 207 -4.40 21.12 1.01
N ASP A 208 -4.90 20.94 2.22
CA ASP A 208 -6.21 21.41 2.60
C ASP A 208 -6.22 22.96 2.80
N ASN A 209 -7.38 23.49 3.22
CA ASN A 209 -7.56 24.92 3.46
C ASN A 209 -7.27 25.32 4.92
N GLY A 210 -6.43 24.59 5.62
CA GLY A 210 -6.03 24.90 6.99
C GLY A 210 -5.36 26.27 7.12
N PRO A 211 -5.56 27.00 8.24
CA PRO A 211 -5.03 28.36 8.43
C PRO A 211 -3.50 28.43 8.26
N GLN A 212 -2.79 27.36 8.57
CA GLN A 212 -1.35 27.26 8.43
C GLN A 212 -0.92 27.29 6.97
N PHE A 213 -1.73 26.70 6.07
CA PHE A 213 -1.43 26.58 4.64
C PHE A 213 -1.82 27.85 3.86
N ILE A 214 -2.83 28.59 4.29
CA ILE A 214 -3.25 29.86 3.66
C ILE A 214 -2.42 31.08 4.09
N ALA A 215 -1.47 30.88 5.00
CA ALA A 215 -0.66 31.98 5.52
C ALA A 215 0.25 32.60 4.45
N ARG A 216 0.29 33.93 4.36
CA ARG A 216 1.10 34.66 3.36
C ARG A 216 2.58 34.29 3.39
N ILE A 217 3.15 34.03 4.58
CA ILE A 217 4.56 33.63 4.73
C ILE A 217 4.87 32.33 4.01
N LEU A 218 3.92 31.38 3.95
CA LEU A 218 4.08 30.13 3.22
C LEU A 218 3.91 30.38 1.71
N ALA A 219 2.90 31.12 1.32
CA ALA A 219 2.64 31.47 -0.07
C ALA A 219 3.86 32.15 -0.72
N SER A 220 4.43 33.19 -0.04
CA SER A 220 5.65 33.86 -0.52
C SER A 220 6.83 32.88 -0.61
N ALA A 221 7.01 32.00 0.38
CA ALA A 221 8.12 31.04 0.36
C ALA A 221 7.97 30.03 -0.79
N LEU A 222 6.77 29.53 -1.07
CA LEU A 222 6.53 28.62 -2.20
C LEU A 222 6.84 29.29 -3.52
N ASP A 223 6.42 30.55 -3.71
CA ASP A 223 6.67 31.32 -4.92
C ASP A 223 8.17 31.59 -5.11
N GLU A 224 8.88 32.06 -4.07
CA GLU A 224 10.34 32.25 -4.07
C GLU A 224 11.12 30.97 -4.42
N LEU A 225 10.59 29.80 -4.05
CA LEU A 225 11.19 28.51 -4.33
C LEU A 225 10.79 27.89 -5.67
N GLY A 226 9.91 28.56 -6.45
CA GLY A 226 9.40 28.07 -7.72
C GLY A 226 8.42 26.91 -7.59
N LEU A 227 7.80 26.73 -6.42
CA LEU A 227 6.80 25.69 -6.14
C LEU A 227 5.39 26.27 -6.31
N LYS A 228 4.49 25.51 -6.91
CA LYS A 228 3.08 25.90 -7.03
C LYS A 228 2.27 25.34 -5.86
N HIS A 229 1.34 26.15 -5.35
CA HIS A 229 0.42 25.74 -4.30
C HIS A 229 -0.97 25.43 -4.88
N GLU A 230 -1.52 24.29 -4.54
CA GLU A 230 -2.86 23.86 -4.93
C GLU A 230 -3.66 23.53 -3.68
N PHE A 231 -4.83 24.13 -3.52
CA PHE A 231 -5.76 23.83 -2.44
C PHE A 231 -6.82 22.84 -2.93
N ILE A 232 -7.15 21.84 -2.06
CA ILE A 232 -8.32 21.01 -2.32
C ILE A 232 -9.60 21.81 -2.14
N ASN A 233 -10.67 21.40 -2.84
CA ASN A 233 -11.98 22.04 -2.64
C ASN A 233 -12.48 21.76 -1.20
N PRO A 234 -13.15 22.73 -0.57
CA PRO A 234 -13.75 22.53 0.76
C PRO A 234 -14.66 21.28 0.77
N GLY A 235 -14.50 20.44 1.80
CA GLY A 235 -15.29 19.23 1.96
C GLY A 235 -14.99 18.09 0.98
N THR A 236 -13.84 18.13 0.29
CA THR A 236 -13.43 17.09 -0.67
C THR A 236 -12.12 16.41 -0.27
N PRO A 237 -12.07 15.69 0.87
CA PRO A 237 -10.86 15.03 1.34
C PRO A 237 -10.27 14.06 0.30
N GLN A 238 -11.11 13.49 -0.56
CA GLN A 238 -10.68 12.56 -1.62
C GLN A 238 -9.67 13.16 -2.60
N GLN A 239 -9.54 14.49 -2.65
CA GLN A 239 -8.52 15.17 -3.46
C GLN A 239 -7.11 15.08 -2.84
N ASN A 240 -7.01 14.68 -1.56
CA ASN A 240 -5.77 14.38 -0.82
C ASN A 240 -5.65 12.90 -0.43
N ALA A 241 -6.17 12.01 -1.28
CA ALA A 241 -6.38 10.60 -0.95
C ALA A 241 -5.09 9.83 -0.60
N HIS A 242 -3.94 10.26 -1.10
CA HIS A 242 -2.68 9.56 -0.83
C HIS A 242 -2.19 9.83 0.59
N ILE A 243 -2.24 11.08 1.04
CA ILE A 243 -1.83 11.41 2.40
C ILE A 243 -2.85 10.93 3.43
N GLU A 244 -4.15 10.89 3.09
CA GLU A 244 -5.18 10.26 3.95
C GLU A 244 -4.92 8.76 4.14
N SER A 245 -4.58 8.06 3.05
CA SER A 245 -4.18 6.64 3.11
C SER A 245 -2.91 6.44 3.94
N PHE A 246 -1.95 7.36 3.84
CA PHE A 246 -0.76 7.38 4.69
C PHE A 246 -1.13 7.59 6.16
N HIS A 247 -1.97 8.57 6.49
CA HIS A 247 -2.45 8.82 7.84
C HIS A 247 -3.22 7.64 8.45
N SER A 248 -3.97 6.90 7.63
CA SER A 248 -4.60 5.64 8.05
C SER A 248 -3.55 4.58 8.41
N THR A 249 -2.43 4.54 7.69
CA THR A 249 -1.30 3.65 8.00
C THR A 249 -0.61 4.07 9.30
N VAL A 250 -0.37 5.38 9.49
CA VAL A 250 0.15 5.95 10.76
C VAL A 250 -0.75 5.55 11.94
N THR A 251 -2.06 5.76 11.81
CA THR A 251 -3.00 5.40 12.88
C THR A 251 -2.87 3.93 13.26
N ARG A 252 -2.87 3.04 12.27
CA ARG A 252 -2.88 1.60 12.47
C ARG A 252 -1.54 1.03 12.96
N LEU A 253 -0.42 1.55 12.48
CA LEU A 253 0.90 0.98 12.78
C LEU A 253 1.61 1.68 13.93
N VAL A 254 1.29 2.94 14.18
CA VAL A 254 1.96 3.74 15.21
C VAL A 254 1.00 4.08 16.34
N CYS A 255 -0.07 4.85 16.06
CA CYS A 255 -0.93 5.35 17.11
C CYS A 255 -1.69 4.25 17.87
N SER A 256 -2.15 3.19 17.17
CA SER A 256 -2.88 2.08 17.81
C SER A 256 -1.99 1.11 18.58
N ARG A 257 -0.68 1.23 18.46
CA ARG A 257 0.28 0.28 19.05
C ARG A 257 1.12 0.90 20.15
N ASN A 258 1.11 2.23 20.29
CA ASN A 258 1.96 2.95 21.21
C ASN A 258 1.16 3.88 22.12
N VAL A 259 1.60 3.98 23.36
CA VAL A 259 1.20 5.01 24.31
C VAL A 259 2.34 6.03 24.39
N PHE A 260 2.09 7.26 23.95
CA PHE A 260 3.11 8.31 23.93
C PHE A 260 3.18 8.98 25.30
N ARG A 261 4.37 8.95 25.94
CA ARG A 261 4.63 9.58 27.22
C ARG A 261 4.73 11.11 27.09
N ASP A 262 5.56 11.52 26.17
CA ASP A 262 5.86 12.91 25.87
C ASP A 262 6.14 13.10 24.37
N LEU A 263 6.37 14.35 23.98
CA LEU A 263 6.62 14.70 22.58
C LEU A 263 7.91 14.08 22.05
N GLU A 264 8.95 13.99 22.87
CA GLU A 264 10.25 13.44 22.43
C GLU A 264 10.17 11.93 22.20
N HIS A 265 9.53 11.21 23.11
CA HIS A 265 9.22 9.79 22.91
C HIS A 265 8.39 9.54 21.65
N ALA A 266 7.39 10.40 21.40
CA ALA A 266 6.61 10.31 20.17
C ALA A 266 7.47 10.58 18.92
N ARG A 267 8.32 11.61 18.93
CA ARG A 267 9.24 11.94 17.82
C ARG A 267 10.18 10.79 17.51
N GLN A 268 10.73 10.11 18.52
CA GLN A 268 11.59 8.96 18.33
C GLN A 268 10.86 7.83 17.60
N ILE A 269 9.68 7.42 18.08
CA ILE A 269 8.85 6.37 17.44
C ILE A 269 8.49 6.76 16.00
N PHE A 270 8.12 8.01 15.76
CA PHE A 270 7.80 8.49 14.42
C PHE A 270 9.04 8.49 13.50
N SER A 271 10.22 8.84 14.01
CA SER A 271 11.48 8.78 13.25
C SER A 271 11.73 7.35 12.75
N GLU A 272 11.62 6.35 13.63
CA GLU A 272 11.77 4.94 13.30
C GLU A 272 10.71 4.48 12.28
N PHE A 273 9.46 4.91 12.48
CA PHE A 273 8.39 4.63 11.54
C PHE A 273 8.63 5.23 10.15
N TYR A 274 9.01 6.51 10.03
CA TYR A 274 9.29 7.13 8.73
C TYR A 274 10.48 6.49 8.03
N PHE A 275 11.51 6.12 8.79
CA PHE A 275 12.62 5.36 8.25
C PHE A 275 12.16 4.02 7.68
N ALA A 276 11.43 3.23 8.46
CA ALA A 276 10.91 1.94 8.03
C ALA A 276 9.92 2.09 6.85
N TYR A 277 9.03 3.09 6.89
CA TYR A 277 8.07 3.38 5.83
C TYR A 277 8.76 3.64 4.50
N ASN A 278 9.78 4.50 4.48
CA ASN A 278 10.48 4.89 3.27
C ASN A 278 11.42 3.79 2.74
N ASN A 279 12.11 3.04 3.63
CA ASN A 279 13.24 2.18 3.24
C ASN A 279 12.91 0.69 3.21
N THR A 280 11.98 0.21 4.04
CA THR A 280 11.74 -1.23 4.20
C THR A 280 10.31 -1.67 3.94
N ARG A 281 9.33 -0.79 4.16
CA ARG A 281 7.92 -1.14 4.01
C ARG A 281 7.51 -1.27 2.54
N VAL A 282 7.21 -2.49 2.11
CA VAL A 282 6.77 -2.76 0.73
C VAL A 282 5.30 -2.41 0.50
N MET A 283 4.99 -1.89 -0.68
CA MET A 283 3.64 -1.46 -1.05
C MET A 283 3.21 -2.06 -2.38
N LYS A 284 1.99 -2.62 -2.40
CA LYS A 284 1.42 -3.18 -3.63
C LYS A 284 1.34 -2.13 -4.75
N ALA A 285 1.00 -0.89 -4.42
CA ALA A 285 0.91 0.21 -5.37
C ALA A 285 2.25 0.53 -6.05
N LEU A 286 3.35 0.19 -5.40
CA LEU A 286 4.73 0.40 -5.86
C LEU A 286 5.37 -0.93 -6.32
N LEU A 287 4.59 -1.83 -6.94
CA LEU A 287 5.06 -3.12 -7.42
C LEU A 287 5.73 -3.98 -6.32
N TYR A 288 5.29 -3.82 -5.07
CA TYR A 288 5.84 -4.47 -3.87
C TYR A 288 7.28 -4.07 -3.55
N TYR A 289 7.63 -2.81 -3.77
CA TYR A 289 8.88 -2.20 -3.32
C TYR A 289 8.62 -1.14 -2.26
N PRO A 290 9.60 -0.87 -1.38
CA PRO A 290 9.58 0.32 -0.53
C PRO A 290 9.68 1.60 -1.38
N PRO A 291 9.18 2.75 -0.90
CA PRO A 291 9.21 4.02 -1.63
C PRO A 291 10.58 4.41 -2.18
N LYS A 292 11.64 4.28 -1.38
CA LYS A 292 13.01 4.62 -1.78
C LYS A 292 13.50 3.72 -2.91
N GLN A 293 13.38 2.41 -2.73
CA GLN A 293 13.82 1.45 -3.75
C GLN A 293 12.99 1.55 -5.04
N PHE A 294 11.69 1.82 -4.92
CA PHE A 294 10.84 2.09 -6.09
C PHE A 294 11.33 3.33 -6.87
N LEU A 295 11.72 4.40 -6.17
CA LEU A 295 12.26 5.61 -6.78
C LEU A 295 13.57 5.34 -7.54
N GLU A 296 14.45 4.52 -6.96
CA GLU A 296 15.71 4.09 -7.58
C GLU A 296 15.46 3.26 -8.85
N LEU A 297 14.53 2.29 -8.78
CA LEU A 297 14.13 1.50 -9.95
C LEU A 297 13.45 2.33 -11.05
N TRP A 298 12.73 3.37 -10.67
CA TRP A 298 12.18 4.32 -11.63
C TRP A 298 13.29 5.13 -12.32
N LYS A 299 14.24 5.67 -11.56
CA LYS A 299 15.37 6.43 -12.09
C LYS A 299 16.25 5.59 -13.03
N SER A 300 16.44 4.32 -12.73
CA SER A 300 17.17 3.39 -13.60
C SER A 300 16.39 2.94 -14.85
N GLY A 301 15.14 3.40 -15.04
CA GLY A 301 14.33 3.07 -16.20
C GLY A 301 13.69 1.68 -16.18
N ILE A 302 13.89 0.89 -15.10
CA ILE A 302 13.34 -0.46 -14.95
C ILE A 302 11.81 -0.44 -14.84
N ILE A 303 11.25 0.60 -14.23
CA ILE A 303 9.80 0.79 -14.08
C ILE A 303 9.29 1.74 -15.15
N GLY A 304 8.15 1.40 -15.73
CA GLY A 304 7.40 2.24 -16.66
C GLY A 304 5.94 2.39 -16.26
N ILE A 305 5.23 3.25 -16.98
CA ILE A 305 3.78 3.48 -16.85
C ILE A 305 3.10 2.95 -18.10
N LYS A 306 1.97 2.27 -17.91
CA LYS A 306 1.07 1.85 -18.99
C LYS A 306 -0.39 2.03 -18.55
N LYS A 307 -1.30 2.05 -19.51
CA LYS A 307 -2.74 2.02 -19.22
C LYS A 307 -3.23 0.59 -19.10
N ASP A 308 -4.05 0.33 -18.09
CA ASP A 308 -4.75 -0.95 -17.94
C ASP A 308 -6.00 -1.01 -18.84
N LYS A 309 -6.74 -2.14 -18.79
CA LYS A 309 -7.98 -2.36 -19.56
C LYS A 309 -9.10 -1.34 -19.25
N ARG A 310 -9.00 -0.59 -18.14
CA ARG A 310 -9.93 0.45 -17.70
C ARG A 310 -9.39 1.85 -17.98
N ASN A 311 -8.37 1.98 -18.84
CA ASN A 311 -7.68 3.22 -19.16
C ASN A 311 -7.03 3.92 -17.95
N LYS A 312 -6.79 3.17 -16.85
CA LYS A 312 -6.10 3.65 -15.65
C LYS A 312 -4.61 3.45 -15.80
N GLU A 313 -3.83 4.48 -15.49
CA GLU A 313 -2.36 4.39 -15.43
C GLU A 313 -1.91 3.48 -14.29
N ILE A 314 -1.01 2.56 -14.60
CA ILE A 314 -0.42 1.61 -13.66
C ILE A 314 1.07 1.46 -13.92
N PHE A 315 1.83 1.20 -12.88
CA PHE A 315 3.24 0.85 -12.99
C PHE A 315 3.42 -0.58 -13.51
N PHE A 316 4.49 -0.78 -14.27
CA PHE A 316 4.91 -2.10 -14.72
C PHE A 316 6.44 -2.16 -14.84
N PHE A 317 7.00 -3.37 -14.83
CA PHE A 317 8.42 -3.58 -15.12
C PHE A 317 8.63 -3.62 -16.63
N ARG A 318 9.53 -2.79 -17.14
CA ARG A 318 10.00 -2.86 -18.55
C ARG A 318 10.86 -4.11 -18.75
N GLU A 319 11.74 -4.37 -17.79
CA GLU A 319 12.52 -5.60 -17.69
C GLU A 319 12.14 -6.27 -16.36
N LYS A 320 11.82 -7.57 -16.39
CA LYS A 320 11.50 -8.27 -15.15
C LYS A 320 12.75 -8.32 -14.29
N PRO A 321 12.74 -7.73 -13.08
CA PRO A 321 13.85 -7.92 -12.18
C PRO A 321 14.01 -9.42 -11.89
N HIS A 322 15.26 -9.85 -11.70
CA HIS A 322 15.55 -11.25 -11.37
C HIS A 322 14.66 -11.67 -10.19
N PRO A 323 14.02 -12.86 -10.22
CA PRO A 323 13.08 -13.28 -9.17
C PRO A 323 13.69 -13.32 -7.79
N PHE A 324 15.01 -13.35 -7.67
CA PHE A 324 15.76 -13.36 -6.40
C PHE A 324 16.33 -11.99 -5.99
N ALA A 325 16.01 -10.90 -6.68
CA ALA A 325 16.33 -9.55 -6.23
C ALA A 325 15.49 -9.24 -4.99
N GLY A 326 15.95 -9.68 -3.84
CA GLY A 326 15.23 -9.77 -2.60
C GLY A 326 15.38 -8.56 -1.69
N ILE A 327 14.48 -8.46 -0.74
CA ILE A 327 14.58 -7.65 0.45
C ILE A 327 15.79 -8.18 1.25
N GLY A 328 16.81 -7.35 1.41
CA GLY A 328 18.04 -7.69 2.14
C GLY A 328 19.30 -7.85 1.29
N SER A 329 19.21 -7.94 -0.04
CA SER A 329 20.37 -7.75 -0.89
C SER A 329 20.64 -6.26 -1.06
N SER A 330 21.90 -5.84 -0.88
CA SER A 330 22.30 -4.48 -1.22
C SER A 330 22.08 -4.22 -2.71
N LEU A 331 21.92 -2.95 -3.10
CA LEU A 331 21.84 -2.55 -4.52
C LEU A 331 22.97 -3.14 -5.38
N GLU A 332 24.10 -3.48 -4.77
CA GLU A 332 25.27 -4.09 -5.40
C GLU A 332 24.94 -5.46 -6.03
N ASP A 333 24.08 -6.28 -5.39
CA ASP A 333 23.66 -7.57 -5.96
C ASP A 333 22.74 -7.41 -7.20
N PHE A 334 22.08 -6.24 -7.32
CA PHE A 334 21.24 -5.90 -8.47
C PHE A 334 22.06 -5.41 -9.67
N LEU A 335 23.21 -4.78 -9.42
CA LEU A 335 24.09 -4.17 -10.42
C LEU A 335 25.04 -5.18 -11.06
N VAL A 336 25.34 -6.30 -10.39
CA VAL A 336 26.22 -7.36 -10.92
C VAL A 336 25.66 -8.03 -12.18
N VAL A 337 24.34 -7.94 -12.41
CA VAL A 337 23.70 -8.50 -13.62
C VAL A 337 23.77 -7.55 -14.83
N ASN A 338 24.04 -6.26 -14.64
CA ASN A 338 24.13 -5.26 -15.70
C ASN A 338 25.58 -4.74 -15.89
N LYS A 339 26.52 -5.63 -16.19
CA LYS A 339 27.95 -5.30 -16.41
C LYS A 339 28.26 -4.42 -17.63
N ASN A 340 27.25 -3.82 -18.29
CA ASN A 340 27.46 -2.98 -19.48
C ASN A 340 26.94 -1.54 -19.35
N SER A 341 26.62 -1.04 -18.17
CA SER A 341 26.32 0.38 -18.00
C SER A 341 27.22 1.02 -16.95
N ASN A 342 28.14 1.86 -17.43
CA ASN A 342 28.98 2.74 -16.60
C ASN A 342 28.11 3.80 -15.91
N PHE A 343 27.65 3.54 -14.68
CA PHE A 343 27.12 4.56 -13.78
C PHE A 343 27.59 4.29 -12.37
N GLU A 344 28.53 5.09 -11.92
CA GLU A 344 28.93 5.18 -10.50
C GLU A 344 27.85 5.94 -9.73
N ILE A 345 27.31 5.33 -8.69
CA ILE A 345 26.38 5.98 -7.75
C ILE A 345 27.22 6.48 -6.56
N PRO A 346 27.16 7.77 -6.18
CA PRO A 346 27.84 8.24 -4.99
C PRO A 346 27.20 7.64 -3.73
N VAL A 347 28.00 6.94 -2.95
CA VAL A 347 27.66 6.46 -1.61
C VAL A 347 27.60 7.68 -0.69
N LEU A 348 26.42 8.03 -0.21
CA LEU A 348 26.27 8.91 0.95
C LEU A 348 26.31 8.04 2.20
N ILE A 349 27.46 8.07 2.88
CA ILE A 349 27.67 7.59 4.25
C ILE A 349 27.13 8.64 5.25
N PRO A 350 26.74 8.22 6.48
CA PRO A 350 25.67 8.69 7.34
C PRO A 350 25.72 10.13 7.77
#